data_0213f4ae885ccc7b2b683368646b4f1e
#
_entry.id   0213f4ae885ccc7b2b683368646b4f1e
#
_cell.length_a   1.000
_cell.length_b   1.000
_cell.length_c   1.000
_cell.angle_alpha   90.00
_cell.angle_beta   90.00
_cell.angle_gamma   90.00
#
_symmetry.space_group_name_H-M   'P 1'
#
loop_
_entity.id
_entity.type
_entity.pdbx_description
1 polymer ?
#
loop_
_entity_poly.entity_id
_entity_poly.type
_entity_poly.pdbx_seq_one_letter_code
_entity_poly.pdbx_strand_id
1 'polypeptide(L)'
;MKKMALLLAALLLLSSLAGCGKSSKGEASVESVSMICGLNGVGQVDRFAGVVSAQGETKIAKDENRQVTSVAVKAGDEVKKGQTLFTYDQTQAQLDLEKAQLELDQMKSTLSAKQEEKARLERDKSNVSPDQQLQYDLEIRETTAAILEQQYNISLKEKEVQRLTDSVGNAKITSPVDGRVR
;
A
#
# COMPACT_ATOMS: atom_id res chain seq x y z
N MET A 1 64.06 -87.74 36.91
CA MET A 1 63.72 -86.48 37.52
C MET A 1 64.30 -85.26 36.72
N LYS A 2 65.55 -85.28 36.24
CA LYS A 2 66.15 -84.15 35.51
C LYS A 2 65.49 -83.79 34.15
N LYS A 3 64.96 -84.78 33.45
CA LYS A 3 64.32 -84.58 32.15
C LYS A 3 62.90 -84.00 32.23
N MET A 4 62.20 -84.20 33.36
CA MET A 4 60.87 -83.65 33.62
C MET A 4 60.95 -82.16 34.04
N ALA A 5 62.05 -81.79 34.76
CA ALA A 5 62.34 -80.43 35.12
C ALA A 5 62.67 -79.58 33.90
N LEU A 6 63.39 -80.14 32.89
CA LEU A 6 63.71 -79.48 31.63
C LEU A 6 62.44 -79.23 30.74
N LEU A 7 61.51 -80.17 30.75
CA LEU A 7 60.27 -80.04 30.01
C LEU A 7 59.35 -78.96 30.68
N LEU A 8 59.31 -78.94 32.00
CA LEU A 8 58.60 -77.92 32.74
C LEU A 8 59.17 -76.50 32.55
N ALA A 9 60.48 -76.37 32.53
CA ALA A 9 61.18 -75.15 32.22
C ALA A 9 60.96 -74.66 30.79
N ALA A 10 60.93 -75.58 29.83
CA ALA A 10 60.59 -75.23 28.42
C ALA A 10 59.15 -74.81 28.25
N LEU A 11 58.23 -75.44 29.01
CA LEU A 11 56.79 -75.03 28.96
C LEU A 11 56.55 -73.64 29.55
N LEU A 12 57.30 -73.26 30.59
CA LEU A 12 57.20 -71.92 31.20
C LEU A 12 57.82 -70.83 30.31
N LEU A 13 58.86 -71.18 29.51
CA LEU A 13 59.42 -70.24 28.56
C LEU A 13 58.57 -70.03 27.32
N LEU A 14 57.76 -71.00 26.92
CA LEU A 14 56.81 -70.83 25.80
C LEU A 14 55.59 -70.02 26.22
N SER A 15 55.22 -69.98 27.49
CA SER A 15 54.03 -69.16 27.97
C SER A 15 54.30 -67.64 28.08
N SER A 16 55.58 -67.27 28.05
CA SER A 16 56.01 -65.88 28.13
C SER A 16 55.97 -65.13 26.79
N LEU A 17 55.77 -65.82 25.66
CA LEU A 17 55.69 -65.20 24.35
C LEU A 17 54.27 -64.95 23.88
N ALA A 18 53.23 -65.35 24.66
CA ALA A 18 51.85 -65.08 24.31
C ALA A 18 51.30 -63.77 24.88
N GLY A 19 52.17 -62.94 25.41
CA GLY A 19 51.78 -61.62 26.06
C GLY A 19 51.99 -60.42 25.17
N CYS A 20 52.02 -60.54 23.84
CA CYS A 20 51.76 -59.37 22.95
C CYS A 20 50.33 -59.07 22.93
N GLY A 21 49.91 -58.37 23.97
CA GLY A 21 48.68 -57.64 23.92
C GLY A 21 48.64 -56.81 22.66
N LYS A 22 47.66 -57.03 21.85
CA LYS A 22 47.27 -56.14 20.75
C LYS A 22 47.18 -54.79 21.34
N SER A 23 48.21 -53.99 21.19
CA SER A 23 48.19 -52.56 21.41
C SER A 23 47.13 -52.08 20.45
N SER A 24 45.93 -51.92 20.94
CA SER A 24 45.00 -50.99 20.29
C SER A 24 45.72 -49.65 20.33
N LYS A 25 46.43 -49.35 19.24
CA LYS A 25 46.61 -47.94 18.91
C LYS A 25 45.23 -47.38 18.93
N GLY A 26 44.85 -46.76 20.03
CA GLY A 26 43.88 -45.74 19.99
C GLY A 26 44.43 -44.71 19.03
N GLU A 27 44.15 -44.88 17.76
CA GLU A 27 44.22 -43.79 16.85
C GLU A 27 43.29 -42.75 17.50
N ALA A 28 43.92 -41.79 18.15
CA ALA A 28 43.21 -40.59 18.46
C ALA A 28 42.71 -40.09 17.11
N SER A 29 41.45 -40.38 16.80
CA SER A 29 40.77 -39.84 15.65
C SER A 29 40.76 -38.34 15.84
N VAL A 30 41.79 -37.70 15.31
CA VAL A 30 41.85 -36.25 15.26
C VAL A 30 41.00 -35.84 14.07
N GLU A 31 39.74 -35.56 14.33
CA GLU A 31 38.91 -34.94 13.29
C GLU A 31 39.54 -33.61 12.95
N SER A 32 39.76 -33.37 11.67
CA SER A 32 40.33 -32.10 11.23
C SER A 32 39.35 -30.97 11.59
N VAL A 33 39.91 -29.86 12.03
CA VAL A 33 39.10 -28.66 12.33
C VAL A 33 38.20 -28.27 11.15
N SER A 34 38.66 -28.54 9.91
CA SER A 34 37.86 -28.36 8.70
C SER A 34 36.61 -29.26 8.65
N MET A 35 36.67 -30.48 9.25
CA MET A 35 35.52 -31.39 9.32
C MET A 35 34.53 -30.94 10.39
N ILE A 36 35.02 -30.49 11.54
CA ILE A 36 34.19 -29.94 12.63
C ILE A 36 33.56 -28.61 12.24
N CYS A 37 34.29 -27.80 11.46
CA CYS A 37 33.81 -26.51 10.96
C CYS A 37 33.00 -26.62 9.67
N GLY A 38 32.75 -27.83 9.16
CA GLY A 38 31.95 -28.04 7.94
C GLY A 38 32.62 -27.55 6.65
N LEU A 39 33.98 -27.47 6.64
CA LEU A 39 34.73 -26.97 5.49
C LEU A 39 35.02 -28.04 4.43
N ASN A 40 34.77 -29.33 4.71
CA ASN A 40 35.07 -30.47 3.83
C ASN A 40 33.87 -31.40 3.54
N GLY A 41 32.71 -30.87 3.32
CA GLY A 41 31.61 -31.57 2.62
C GLY A 41 30.82 -32.63 3.38
N VAL A 42 31.27 -33.10 4.57
CA VAL A 42 30.46 -34.00 5.42
C VAL A 42 29.93 -33.18 6.59
N GLY A 43 28.66 -32.77 6.50
CA GLY A 43 28.04 -31.85 7.46
C GLY A 43 28.12 -30.39 7.04
N GLN A 44 28.40 -30.10 5.77
CA GLN A 44 28.27 -28.73 5.22
C GLN A 44 26.81 -28.33 5.26
N VAL A 45 26.44 -27.63 6.31
CA VAL A 45 25.27 -26.79 6.26
C VAL A 45 25.71 -25.58 5.45
N ASP A 46 25.22 -25.48 4.21
CA ASP A 46 25.43 -24.30 3.39
C ASP A 46 24.93 -23.06 4.19
N ARG A 47 25.89 -22.34 4.74
CA ARG A 47 25.56 -21.09 5.48
C ARG A 47 25.64 -19.96 4.48
N PHE A 48 24.49 -19.56 4.02
CA PHE A 48 24.37 -18.36 3.22
C PHE A 48 24.28 -17.15 4.15
N ALA A 49 25.28 -16.29 4.09
CA ALA A 49 25.20 -14.98 4.70
C ALA A 49 24.34 -14.11 3.77
N GLY A 50 23.20 -13.67 4.25
CA GLY A 50 22.31 -12.79 3.51
C GLY A 50 21.86 -11.63 4.41
N VAL A 51 21.66 -10.48 3.81
CA VAL A 51 20.98 -9.37 4.45
C VAL A 51 19.51 -9.48 4.12
N VAL A 52 18.66 -9.61 5.12
CA VAL A 52 17.21 -9.55 4.94
C VAL A 52 16.87 -8.10 4.66
N SER A 53 16.57 -7.78 3.41
CA SER A 53 16.03 -6.49 3.02
C SER A 53 14.52 -6.61 2.79
N ALA A 54 13.79 -5.54 3.04
CA ALA A 54 12.37 -5.50 2.70
C ALA A 54 12.23 -5.66 1.17
N GLN A 55 11.34 -6.55 0.74
CA GLN A 55 11.09 -6.88 -0.66
C GLN A 55 10.48 -5.71 -1.45
N GLY A 56 9.93 -4.73 -0.74
CA GLY A 56 9.43 -3.46 -1.25
C GLY A 56 9.18 -2.49 -0.11
N GLU A 57 9.36 -1.23 -0.38
CA GLU A 57 9.01 -0.13 0.51
C GLU A 57 8.02 0.78 -0.21
N THR A 58 6.84 0.96 0.37
CA THR A 58 5.83 1.89 -0.12
C THR A 58 5.79 3.10 0.78
N LYS A 59 6.24 4.26 0.28
CA LYS A 59 6.21 5.52 1.02
C LYS A 59 4.84 6.17 0.86
N ILE A 60 4.18 6.44 1.98
CA ILE A 60 2.92 7.17 2.02
C ILE A 60 3.24 8.55 2.58
N ALA A 61 3.22 9.55 1.70
CA ALA A 61 3.47 10.92 2.08
C ALA A 61 2.21 11.58 2.64
N LYS A 62 2.38 12.40 3.67
CA LYS A 62 1.34 13.32 4.14
C LYS A 62 1.23 14.49 3.18
N ASP A 63 0.00 14.93 2.89
CA ASP A 63 -0.26 16.21 2.24
C ASP A 63 0.05 17.36 3.23
N GLU A 64 0.95 18.26 2.85
CA GLU A 64 1.40 19.36 3.70
C GLU A 64 0.29 20.38 4.02
N ASN A 65 -0.69 20.50 3.12
CA ASN A 65 -1.79 21.44 3.25
C ASN A 65 -2.97 20.89 4.06
N ARG A 66 -2.89 19.64 4.55
CA ARG A 66 -3.96 18.97 5.27
C ARG A 66 -3.53 18.62 6.70
N GLN A 67 -4.39 18.93 7.65
CA GLN A 67 -4.17 18.59 9.05
C GLN A 67 -4.60 17.13 9.31
N VAL A 68 -3.73 16.35 9.96
CA VAL A 68 -4.05 14.98 10.41
C VAL A 68 -4.79 15.06 11.74
N THR A 69 -5.98 14.47 11.80
CA THR A 69 -6.81 14.42 13.02
C THR A 69 -6.47 13.20 13.88
N SER A 70 -6.21 12.05 13.26
CA SER A 70 -5.90 10.82 13.99
C SER A 70 -4.95 9.93 13.21
N VAL A 71 -4.07 9.24 13.94
CA VAL A 71 -3.19 8.20 13.41
C VAL A 71 -3.60 6.89 14.06
N ALA A 72 -3.98 5.90 13.23
CA ALA A 72 -4.54 4.62 13.68
C ALA A 72 -3.47 3.53 13.88
N VAL A 73 -2.23 3.78 13.49
CA VAL A 73 -1.13 2.80 13.49
C VAL A 73 0.13 3.39 14.12
N LYS A 74 1.00 2.52 14.60
CA LYS A 74 2.31 2.87 15.17
C LYS A 74 3.42 2.15 14.42
N ALA A 75 4.65 2.64 14.57
CA ALA A 75 5.82 1.93 14.06
C ALA A 75 5.90 0.52 14.68
N GLY A 76 6.07 -0.48 13.83
CA GLY A 76 6.06 -1.89 14.19
C GLY A 76 4.74 -2.63 13.99
N ASP A 77 3.63 -1.94 13.78
CA ASP A 77 2.33 -2.56 13.56
C ASP A 77 2.27 -3.27 12.21
N GLU A 78 1.58 -4.41 12.17
CA GLU A 78 1.21 -5.09 10.94
C GLU A 78 -0.09 -4.50 10.40
N VAL A 79 -0.09 -4.19 9.10
CA VAL A 79 -1.23 -3.60 8.41
C VAL A 79 -1.62 -4.43 7.19
N LYS A 80 -2.91 -4.48 6.91
CA LYS A 80 -3.46 -5.11 5.72
C LYS A 80 -3.79 -4.07 4.66
N LYS A 81 -3.77 -4.48 3.40
CA LYS A 81 -4.24 -3.66 2.29
C LYS A 81 -5.66 -3.16 2.55
N GLY A 82 -5.86 -1.84 2.41
CA GLY A 82 -7.13 -1.19 2.70
C GLY A 82 -7.34 -0.78 4.18
N GLN A 83 -6.44 -1.17 5.08
CA GLN A 83 -6.51 -0.75 6.48
C GLN A 83 -6.17 0.73 6.62
N THR A 84 -6.98 1.48 7.38
CA THR A 84 -6.76 2.92 7.63
C THR A 84 -5.50 3.14 8.44
N LEU A 85 -4.62 4.01 7.96
CA LEU A 85 -3.37 4.40 8.60
C LEU A 85 -3.53 5.70 9.39
N PHE A 86 -4.10 6.71 8.76
CA PHE A 86 -4.41 7.98 9.39
C PHE A 86 -5.56 8.68 8.68
N THR A 87 -6.14 9.67 9.34
CA THR A 87 -7.29 10.44 8.84
C THR A 87 -6.96 11.92 8.89
N TYR A 88 -7.28 12.64 7.82
CA TYR A 88 -7.21 14.10 7.76
C TYR A 88 -8.45 14.74 8.38
N ASP A 89 -8.31 15.99 8.83
CA ASP A 89 -9.45 16.82 9.19
C ASP A 89 -10.31 17.08 7.94
N GLN A 90 -11.59 16.82 8.07
CA GLN A 90 -12.57 16.97 7.00
C GLN A 90 -13.48 18.18 7.18
N THR A 91 -13.43 18.84 8.35
CA THR A 91 -14.41 19.86 8.73
C THR A 91 -14.46 20.98 7.69
N GLN A 92 -13.30 21.54 7.32
CA GLN A 92 -13.24 22.60 6.32
C GLN A 92 -13.65 22.11 4.93
N ALA A 93 -13.18 20.92 4.52
CA ALA A 93 -13.51 20.35 3.22
C ALA A 93 -15.00 20.04 3.07
N GLN A 94 -15.67 19.62 4.15
CA GLN A 94 -17.13 19.40 4.18
C GLN A 94 -17.89 20.71 4.05
N LEU A 95 -17.47 21.76 4.76
CA LEU A 95 -18.08 23.09 4.64
C LEU A 95 -17.93 23.68 3.24
N ASP A 96 -16.74 23.54 2.65
CA ASP A 96 -16.48 24.00 1.28
C ASP A 96 -17.31 23.21 0.26
N LEU A 97 -17.50 21.90 0.46
CA LEU A 97 -18.35 21.06 -0.38
C LEU A 97 -19.82 21.50 -0.28
N GLU A 98 -20.33 21.68 0.94
CA GLU A 98 -21.71 22.12 1.16
C GLU A 98 -21.97 23.48 0.51
N LYS A 99 -21.05 24.44 0.69
CA LYS A 99 -21.13 25.75 0.04
C LYS A 99 -21.15 25.63 -1.48
N ALA A 100 -20.25 24.83 -2.07
CA ALA A 100 -20.21 24.64 -3.52
C ALA A 100 -21.47 23.97 -4.06
N GLN A 101 -22.09 23.05 -3.31
CA GLN A 101 -23.37 22.42 -3.67
C GLN A 101 -24.51 23.43 -3.66
N LEU A 102 -24.61 24.28 -2.62
CA LEU A 102 -25.61 25.35 -2.56
C LEU A 102 -25.46 26.33 -3.72
N GLU A 103 -24.25 26.74 -4.05
CA GLU A 103 -23.98 27.61 -5.20
C GLU A 103 -24.39 26.93 -6.53
N LEU A 104 -24.12 25.64 -6.69
CA LEU A 104 -24.54 24.85 -7.86
C LEU A 104 -26.07 24.82 -7.98
N ASP A 105 -26.78 24.57 -6.89
CA ASP A 105 -28.24 24.55 -6.88
C ASP A 105 -28.86 25.95 -7.22
N GLN A 106 -28.25 27.01 -6.71
CA GLN A 106 -28.58 28.37 -7.07
C GLN A 106 -28.40 28.62 -8.58
N MET A 107 -27.29 28.20 -9.14
CA MET A 107 -26.98 28.32 -10.58
C MET A 107 -28.00 27.55 -11.44
N LYS A 108 -28.38 26.33 -11.03
CA LYS A 108 -29.37 25.49 -11.69
C LYS A 108 -30.77 26.16 -11.63
N SER A 109 -31.14 26.74 -10.50
CA SER A 109 -32.39 27.50 -10.37
C SER A 109 -32.43 28.73 -11.28
N THR A 110 -31.31 29.45 -11.38
CA THR A 110 -31.17 30.59 -12.31
C THR A 110 -31.28 30.12 -13.77
N LEU A 111 -30.69 28.97 -14.13
CA LEU A 111 -30.83 28.40 -15.47
C LEU A 111 -32.28 28.07 -15.80
N SER A 112 -33.01 27.45 -14.85
CA SER A 112 -34.44 27.14 -15.03
C SER A 112 -35.28 28.41 -15.27
N ALA A 113 -35.04 29.46 -14.49
CA ALA A 113 -35.72 30.73 -14.66
C ALA A 113 -35.47 31.36 -16.07
N LYS A 114 -34.21 31.31 -16.55
CA LYS A 114 -33.87 31.79 -17.90
C LYS A 114 -34.52 30.97 -19.00
N GLN A 115 -34.64 29.66 -18.82
CA GLN A 115 -35.32 28.77 -19.76
C GLN A 115 -36.81 29.03 -19.81
N GLU A 116 -37.45 29.30 -18.66
CA GLU A 116 -38.84 29.68 -18.58
C GLU A 116 -39.09 31.04 -19.24
N GLU A 117 -38.20 32.00 -19.02
CA GLU A 117 -38.23 33.31 -19.68
C GLU A 117 -38.16 33.16 -21.21
N LYS A 118 -37.21 32.40 -21.71
CA LYS A 118 -37.11 32.11 -23.16
C LYS A 118 -38.41 31.51 -23.68
N ALA A 119 -38.95 30.48 -23.02
CA ALA A 119 -40.21 29.84 -23.42
C ALA A 119 -41.41 30.81 -23.38
N ARG A 120 -41.41 31.79 -22.48
CA ARG A 120 -42.42 32.88 -22.46
C ARG A 120 -42.25 33.79 -23.67
N LEU A 121 -41.03 34.26 -23.94
CA LEU A 121 -40.73 35.11 -25.10
C LEU A 121 -41.12 34.44 -26.44
N GLU A 122 -40.87 33.15 -26.56
CA GLU A 122 -41.25 32.36 -27.75
C GLU A 122 -42.77 32.28 -27.92
N ARG A 123 -43.53 32.12 -26.83
CA ARG A 123 -45.01 32.15 -26.87
C ARG A 123 -45.54 33.54 -27.22
N ASP A 124 -44.99 34.60 -26.57
CA ASP A 124 -45.43 35.97 -26.79
C ASP A 124 -45.15 36.43 -28.23
N LYS A 125 -44.00 36.05 -28.79
CA LYS A 125 -43.64 36.27 -30.20
C LYS A 125 -44.70 35.76 -31.14
N SER A 126 -45.31 34.60 -30.89
CA SER A 126 -46.29 33.99 -31.78
C SER A 126 -47.64 34.79 -31.85
N ASN A 127 -47.86 35.71 -30.90
CA ASN A 127 -49.10 36.47 -30.73
C ASN A 127 -49.00 37.95 -31.16
N VAL A 128 -47.81 38.37 -31.69
CA VAL A 128 -47.60 39.78 -32.08
C VAL A 128 -47.47 39.97 -33.57
N SER A 129 -47.51 41.22 -34.05
CA SER A 129 -47.34 41.55 -35.47
C SER A 129 -45.94 41.30 -35.97
N PRO A 130 -45.72 41.10 -37.26
CA PRO A 130 -44.40 40.82 -37.86
C PRO A 130 -43.34 41.86 -37.50
N ASP A 131 -43.70 43.14 -37.39
CA ASP A 131 -42.74 44.20 -37.06
C ASP A 131 -42.25 44.08 -35.58
N GLN A 132 -43.08 43.57 -34.70
CA GLN A 132 -42.72 43.33 -33.28
C GLN A 132 -41.95 42.01 -33.12
N GLN A 133 -42.12 41.05 -33.99
CA GLN A 133 -41.44 39.76 -33.91
C GLN A 133 -39.91 39.89 -33.95
N LEU A 134 -39.37 40.90 -34.66
CA LEU A 134 -37.93 41.13 -34.71
C LEU A 134 -37.36 41.47 -33.32
N GLN A 135 -38.10 42.24 -32.54
CA GLN A 135 -37.67 42.57 -31.16
C GLN A 135 -37.63 41.32 -30.28
N TYR A 136 -38.66 40.49 -30.35
CA TYR A 136 -38.66 39.21 -29.62
C TYR A 136 -37.54 38.25 -30.09
N ASP A 137 -37.19 38.26 -31.39
CA ASP A 137 -36.06 37.45 -31.88
C ASP A 137 -34.73 37.87 -31.28
N LEU A 138 -34.53 39.18 -31.08
CA LEU A 138 -33.30 39.67 -30.43
C LEU A 138 -33.25 39.25 -28.97
N GLU A 139 -34.36 39.42 -28.22
CA GLU A 139 -34.47 39.03 -26.80
C GLU A 139 -34.30 37.52 -26.60
N ILE A 140 -34.89 36.70 -27.49
CA ILE A 140 -34.72 35.24 -27.46
C ILE A 140 -33.26 34.83 -27.71
N ARG A 141 -32.58 35.50 -28.65
CA ARG A 141 -31.15 35.25 -28.91
C ARG A 141 -30.28 35.63 -27.70
N GLU A 142 -30.54 36.79 -27.09
CA GLU A 142 -29.83 37.23 -25.91
C GLU A 142 -30.01 36.26 -24.72
N THR A 143 -31.30 35.91 -24.46
CA THR A 143 -31.63 34.92 -23.42
C THR A 143 -31.00 33.55 -23.71
N THR A 144 -30.97 33.15 -24.98
CA THR A 144 -30.32 31.90 -25.38
C THR A 144 -28.81 31.94 -25.13
N ALA A 145 -28.13 33.04 -25.44
CA ALA A 145 -26.70 33.23 -25.13
C ALA A 145 -26.45 33.17 -23.61
N ALA A 146 -27.30 33.83 -22.80
CA ALA A 146 -27.21 33.79 -21.36
C ALA A 146 -27.47 32.39 -20.76
N ILE A 147 -28.34 31.59 -21.39
CA ILE A 147 -28.55 30.18 -21.02
C ILE A 147 -27.27 29.34 -21.27
N LEU A 148 -26.65 29.50 -22.45
CA LEU A 148 -25.42 28.79 -22.78
C LEU A 148 -24.26 29.13 -21.85
N GLU A 149 -24.11 30.41 -21.53
CA GLU A 149 -23.12 30.88 -20.53
C GLU A 149 -23.39 30.24 -19.16
N GLN A 150 -24.65 30.26 -18.71
CA GLN A 150 -25.03 29.68 -17.42
C GLN A 150 -24.77 28.16 -17.39
N GLN A 151 -25.07 27.43 -18.48
CA GLN A 151 -24.77 26.00 -18.59
C GLN A 151 -23.26 25.71 -18.52
N TYR A 152 -22.45 26.55 -19.16
CA TYR A 152 -21.01 26.43 -19.08
C TYR A 152 -20.51 26.64 -17.63
N ASN A 153 -20.99 27.69 -16.96
CA ASN A 153 -20.65 27.98 -15.57
C ASN A 153 -21.08 26.86 -14.61
N ILE A 154 -22.27 26.26 -14.84
CA ILE A 154 -22.73 25.07 -14.11
C ILE A 154 -21.75 23.90 -14.30
N SER A 155 -21.30 23.65 -15.53
CA SER A 155 -20.37 22.56 -15.79
C SER A 155 -19.03 22.72 -15.07
N LEU A 156 -18.53 23.95 -14.92
CA LEU A 156 -17.32 24.26 -14.14
C LEU A 156 -17.58 24.02 -12.65
N LYS A 157 -18.73 24.48 -12.13
CA LYS A 157 -19.10 24.29 -10.72
C LYS A 157 -19.31 22.81 -10.39
N GLU A 158 -19.86 22.00 -11.28
CA GLU A 158 -20.01 20.55 -11.10
C GLU A 158 -18.66 19.86 -10.96
N LYS A 159 -17.66 20.27 -11.75
CA LYS A 159 -16.28 19.77 -11.60
C LYS A 159 -15.66 20.17 -10.26
N GLU A 160 -15.93 21.37 -9.79
CA GLU A 160 -15.48 21.83 -8.47
C GLU A 160 -16.12 20.99 -7.35
N VAL A 161 -17.44 20.78 -7.39
CA VAL A 161 -18.16 19.92 -6.43
C VAL A 161 -17.59 18.50 -6.46
N GLN A 162 -17.33 17.94 -7.65
CA GLN A 162 -16.72 16.61 -7.75
C GLN A 162 -15.34 16.57 -7.10
N ARG A 163 -14.48 17.54 -7.36
CA ARG A 163 -13.15 17.64 -6.74
C ARG A 163 -13.21 17.73 -5.21
N LEU A 164 -14.15 18.51 -4.68
CA LEU A 164 -14.38 18.64 -3.24
C LEU A 164 -14.93 17.34 -2.64
N THR A 165 -15.83 16.65 -3.33
CA THR A 165 -16.36 15.33 -2.95
C THR A 165 -15.24 14.31 -2.85
N ASP A 166 -14.36 14.26 -3.85
CA ASP A 166 -13.20 13.36 -3.85
C ASP A 166 -12.23 13.71 -2.71
N SER A 167 -12.03 15.00 -2.42
CA SER A 167 -11.19 15.44 -1.30
C SER A 167 -11.73 14.99 0.05
N VAL A 168 -13.06 15.07 0.26
CA VAL A 168 -13.72 14.56 1.47
C VAL A 168 -13.64 13.04 1.52
N GLY A 169 -13.89 12.35 0.41
CA GLY A 169 -13.80 10.88 0.33
C GLY A 169 -12.40 10.35 0.62
N ASN A 170 -11.36 11.05 0.19
CA ASN A 170 -9.95 10.69 0.37
C ASN A 170 -9.34 11.20 1.68
N ALA A 171 -10.14 11.51 2.68
CA ALA A 171 -9.63 11.93 3.98
C ALA A 171 -9.05 10.76 4.80
N LYS A 172 -9.47 9.53 4.55
CA LYS A 172 -8.90 8.32 5.15
C LYS A 172 -7.81 7.78 4.25
N ILE A 173 -6.58 7.81 4.74
CA ILE A 173 -5.45 7.20 4.03
C ILE A 173 -5.30 5.76 4.47
N THR A 174 -5.34 4.86 3.50
CA THR A 174 -5.28 3.42 3.73
C THR A 174 -4.00 2.81 3.18
N SER A 175 -3.60 1.66 3.71
CA SER A 175 -2.45 0.93 3.18
C SER A 175 -2.76 0.34 1.79
N PRO A 176 -1.93 0.58 0.78
CA PRO A 176 -2.07 -0.04 -0.55
C PRO A 176 -1.59 -1.49 -0.59
N VAL A 177 -0.86 -1.95 0.42
CA VAL A 177 -0.22 -3.27 0.49
C VAL A 177 -0.35 -3.86 1.90
N ASP A 178 -0.17 -5.16 2.02
CA ASP A 178 0.07 -5.82 3.30
C ASP A 178 1.51 -5.58 3.72
N GLY A 179 1.76 -5.30 5.00
CA GLY A 179 3.12 -5.03 5.45
C GLY A 179 3.23 -4.61 6.90
N ARG A 180 4.40 -4.07 7.26
CA ARG A 180 4.68 -3.53 8.59
C ARG A 180 5.07 -2.06 8.49
N VAL A 181 4.50 -1.25 9.36
CA VAL A 181 4.78 0.19 9.48
C VAL A 181 6.20 0.39 10.03
N ARG A 182 6.96 1.26 9.41
CA ARG A 182 8.30 1.67 9.88
C ARG A 182 8.29 3.07 10.45
#